data_740d503cced97f7b0c8723dcbcb4ffde
#
_entry.id   740d503cced97f7b0c8723dcbcb4ffde
#
_cell.length_a   1.000
_cell.length_b   1.000
_cell.length_c   1.000
_cell.angle_alpha   90.00
_cell.angle_beta   90.00
_cell.angle_gamma   90.00
#
_symmetry.space_group_name_H-M   'P 1'
#
loop_
_entity.id
_entity.type
_entity.pdbx_description
1 polymer ?
#
loop_
_entity_poly.entity_id
_entity_poly.type
_entity_poly.pdbx_seq_one_letter_code
_entity_poly.pdbx_strand_id
1 'polypeptide(L)'
;GSAAFSVFFIFSILIACSKSTTTNSNNTTTNPIVVPISVTIPKTSFGFMDSAFAAFKPSISTSWDDTYFYIASTGIPSHNMMIGITNWQQQVPITQPYSGTNSWSIPLQPAYATTPLSTKTNLMKGAVAIAVNGIPIFNALNNRGEDSYKIGELDNWGGHCGKGDDYHYHAAPMHLSTLNGLKPIAFAVDGFPVYGLKEPDGASMIALDTCHGHNGINGAYHYHGTTDYPYVIGALKGKVTLDPNTTAPENQVIPQAFSKPVRPATTPLNGAAITDFVAVGTNGYLLTYKRGTKNGYVKYSWDANNKYTFILTDTSGSSVTNTYQR
;
A
#
# COMPACT_ATOMS: atom_id res chain seq x y z
N GLY A 1 1.91 66.31 24.43
CA GLY A 1 1.56 65.77 25.72
C GLY A 1 0.28 65.00 25.70
N SER A 2 0.21 63.76 26.14
CA SER A 2 -0.93 63.11 26.75
C SER A 2 -0.43 61.82 27.36
N ALA A 3 -0.47 61.80 28.67
CA ALA A 3 -0.09 60.65 29.48
C ALA A 3 -1.24 59.63 29.52
N ALA A 4 -0.95 58.36 29.30
CA ALA A 4 -1.87 57.25 29.52
C ALA A 4 -1.58 56.59 30.88
N PHE A 5 -2.56 56.59 31.71
CA PHE A 5 -2.58 55.95 33.06
C PHE A 5 -2.85 54.47 32.89
N SER A 6 -1.93 53.62 33.37
CA SER A 6 -2.17 52.18 33.53
C SER A 6 -2.68 51.95 34.96
N VAL A 7 -3.86 51.34 35.09
CA VAL A 7 -4.45 50.92 36.36
C VAL A 7 -4.08 49.43 36.58
N PHE A 8 -3.30 49.17 37.62
CA PHE A 8 -3.02 47.81 38.11
C PHE A 8 -4.13 47.41 39.11
N PHE A 9 -4.85 46.32 38.82
CA PHE A 9 -5.74 45.67 39.77
C PHE A 9 -4.98 44.59 40.54
N ILE A 10 -4.78 44.80 41.84
CA ILE A 10 -4.21 43.80 42.75
C ILE A 10 -5.39 43.02 43.37
N PHE A 11 -5.45 41.74 43.10
CA PHE A 11 -6.37 40.81 43.73
C PHE A 11 -5.70 40.21 44.98
N SER A 12 -6.16 40.59 46.16
CA SER A 12 -5.73 40.02 47.46
C SER A 12 -6.52 38.75 47.74
N ILE A 13 -5.84 37.61 47.83
CA ILE A 13 -6.42 36.32 48.23
C ILE A 13 -6.26 36.21 49.75
N LEU A 14 -7.39 36.20 50.45
CA LEU A 14 -7.46 35.90 51.86
C LEU A 14 -7.44 34.38 52.09
N ILE A 15 -6.39 33.89 52.73
CA ILE A 15 -6.30 32.48 53.16
C ILE A 15 -6.92 32.38 54.54
N ALA A 16 -8.07 31.71 54.64
CA ALA A 16 -8.67 31.32 55.89
C ALA A 16 -8.14 29.94 56.32
N CYS A 17 -7.44 29.91 57.45
CA CYS A 17 -6.96 28.66 58.05
C CYS A 17 -8.08 28.11 58.96
N SER A 18 -8.68 26.99 58.65
CA SER A 18 -9.57 26.25 59.56
C SER A 18 -8.87 24.96 60.02
N LYS A 19 -8.83 24.77 61.35
CA LYS A 19 -8.34 23.55 62.00
C LYS A 19 -9.30 22.41 61.76
N SER A 20 -8.78 21.31 61.21
CA SER A 20 -9.54 20.08 61.03
C SER A 20 -9.18 19.08 62.13
N THR A 21 -10.19 18.56 62.78
CA THR A 21 -10.18 17.45 63.70
C THR A 21 -10.01 16.13 62.96
N THR A 22 -9.08 15.32 63.49
CA THR A 22 -8.78 13.98 62.91
C THR A 22 -9.93 13.01 63.24
N THR A 23 -10.61 12.51 62.21
CA THR A 23 -11.40 11.29 62.27
C THR A 23 -10.82 10.28 61.29
N ASN A 24 -10.39 9.13 61.81
CA ASN A 24 -9.95 7.98 61.02
C ASN A 24 -11.12 7.47 60.16
N SER A 25 -11.00 7.61 58.86
CA SER A 25 -11.83 6.89 57.89
C SER A 25 -10.93 6.03 57.03
N ASN A 26 -11.20 4.75 56.99
CA ASN A 26 -10.60 3.81 56.05
C ASN A 26 -10.82 4.28 54.59
N ASN A 27 -9.79 4.83 53.98
CA ASN A 27 -9.82 5.22 52.59
C ASN A 27 -9.50 3.97 51.71
N THR A 28 -10.54 3.31 51.25
CA THR A 28 -10.45 2.43 50.07
C THR A 28 -10.21 3.34 48.88
N THR A 29 -8.97 3.39 48.43
CA THR A 29 -8.58 4.08 47.18
C THR A 29 -9.19 3.33 46.00
N THR A 30 -10.37 3.70 45.58
CA THR A 30 -10.91 3.29 44.28
C THR A 30 -10.14 4.07 43.21
N ASN A 31 -9.17 3.42 42.56
CA ASN A 31 -8.60 3.96 41.35
C ASN A 31 -9.74 4.23 40.36
N PRO A 32 -9.83 5.43 39.77
CA PRO A 32 -10.83 5.68 38.75
C PRO A 32 -10.62 4.67 37.62
N ILE A 33 -11.66 3.88 37.31
CA ILE A 33 -11.71 3.03 36.16
C ILE A 33 -11.68 4.00 34.97
N VAL A 34 -10.52 4.14 34.31
CA VAL A 34 -10.40 4.83 33.04
C VAL A 34 -11.07 3.92 32.01
N VAL A 35 -12.34 4.15 31.77
CA VAL A 35 -13.03 3.53 30.65
C VAL A 35 -12.36 4.06 29.37
N PRO A 36 -11.73 3.23 28.56
CA PRO A 36 -11.14 3.70 27.32
C PRO A 36 -12.25 4.30 26.46
N ILE A 37 -12.13 5.58 26.14
CA ILE A 37 -13.04 6.25 25.20
C ILE A 37 -12.78 5.57 23.85
N SER A 38 -13.74 4.77 23.39
CA SER A 38 -13.72 4.21 22.06
C SER A 38 -13.94 5.35 21.05
N VAL A 39 -12.87 5.80 20.42
CA VAL A 39 -12.96 6.78 19.35
C VAL A 39 -13.53 6.05 18.13
N THR A 40 -14.80 6.33 17.80
CA THR A 40 -15.43 5.82 16.58
C THR A 40 -14.97 6.67 15.41
N ILE A 41 -14.25 6.06 14.46
CA ILE A 41 -13.86 6.71 13.21
C ILE A 41 -15.11 6.78 12.32
N PRO A 42 -15.44 7.91 11.71
CA PRO A 42 -16.54 7.99 10.76
C PRO A 42 -16.37 7.04 9.57
N LYS A 43 -17.48 6.51 9.08
CA LYS A 43 -17.49 5.70 7.83
C LYS A 43 -16.97 6.56 6.68
N THR A 44 -16.00 6.04 5.94
CA THR A 44 -15.47 6.71 4.75
C THR A 44 -16.55 6.74 3.66
N SER A 45 -16.77 7.91 3.07
CA SER A 45 -17.72 8.06 1.97
C SER A 45 -17.23 7.31 0.75
N PHE A 46 -18.08 6.45 0.17
CA PHE A 46 -17.78 5.78 -1.09
C PHE A 46 -17.54 6.77 -2.23
N GLY A 47 -18.25 7.92 -2.26
CA GLY A 47 -18.04 8.98 -3.25
C GLY A 47 -16.65 9.61 -3.16
N PHE A 48 -16.11 9.78 -1.95
CA PHE A 48 -14.73 10.21 -1.75
C PHE A 48 -13.75 9.17 -2.32
N MET A 49 -13.93 7.89 -1.98
CA MET A 49 -13.07 6.83 -2.49
C MET A 49 -13.17 6.73 -4.02
N ASP A 50 -14.38 6.67 -4.57
CA ASP A 50 -14.62 6.57 -6.02
C ASP A 50 -13.97 7.72 -6.80
N SER A 51 -14.02 8.93 -6.24
CA SER A 51 -13.38 10.11 -6.83
C SER A 51 -11.87 10.00 -6.97
N ALA A 52 -11.20 9.25 -6.08
CA ALA A 52 -9.77 9.03 -6.14
C ALA A 52 -9.38 8.09 -7.29
N PHE A 53 -10.25 7.17 -7.66
CA PHE A 53 -10.04 6.22 -8.78
C PHE A 53 -10.49 6.77 -10.13
N ALA A 54 -11.16 7.92 -10.17
CA ALA A 54 -11.84 8.43 -11.38
C ALA A 54 -10.89 8.63 -12.57
N ALA A 55 -9.65 9.07 -12.32
CA ALA A 55 -8.66 9.30 -13.39
C ALA A 55 -8.20 8.01 -14.10
N PHE A 56 -8.46 6.84 -13.51
CA PHE A 56 -8.00 5.54 -14.02
C PHE A 56 -9.13 4.70 -14.62
N LYS A 57 -10.36 5.20 -14.60
CA LYS A 57 -11.49 4.57 -15.31
C LYS A 57 -11.39 4.86 -16.82
N PRO A 58 -11.79 3.92 -17.69
CA PRO A 58 -12.40 2.61 -17.42
C PRO A 58 -11.41 1.44 -17.25
N SER A 59 -10.08 1.68 -17.19
CA SER A 59 -9.07 0.60 -17.04
C SER A 59 -9.24 -0.16 -15.72
N ILE A 60 -9.84 0.49 -14.72
CA ILE A 60 -10.33 -0.14 -13.50
C ILE A 60 -11.82 0.11 -13.36
N SER A 61 -12.50 -0.69 -12.55
CA SER A 61 -13.87 -0.42 -12.14
C SER A 61 -14.02 -0.52 -10.62
N THR A 62 -14.98 0.21 -10.09
CA THR A 62 -15.25 0.31 -8.66
C THR A 62 -16.71 -0.03 -8.38
N SER A 63 -16.94 -0.66 -7.24
CA SER A 63 -18.27 -0.91 -6.69
C SER A 63 -18.18 -0.92 -5.16
N TRP A 64 -19.29 -0.98 -4.46
CA TRP A 64 -19.31 -0.99 -3.00
C TRP A 64 -20.60 -1.61 -2.47
N ASP A 65 -20.55 -2.06 -1.24
CA ASP A 65 -21.68 -2.38 -0.41
C ASP A 65 -21.64 -1.57 0.91
N ASP A 66 -22.32 -2.01 1.94
CA ASP A 66 -22.31 -1.31 3.23
C ASP A 66 -21.00 -1.47 4.01
N THR A 67 -20.16 -2.44 3.67
CA THR A 67 -18.95 -2.84 4.40
C THR A 67 -17.68 -2.47 3.66
N TYR A 68 -17.64 -2.74 2.35
CA TYR A 68 -16.43 -2.64 1.55
C TYR A 68 -16.60 -1.79 0.30
N PHE A 69 -15.53 -1.13 -0.08
CA PHE A 69 -15.30 -0.58 -1.41
C PHE A 69 -14.45 -1.58 -2.20
N TYR A 70 -14.92 -1.95 -3.38
CA TYR A 70 -14.30 -2.95 -4.24
C TYR A 70 -13.64 -2.30 -5.44
N ILE A 71 -12.44 -2.78 -5.78
CA ILE A 71 -11.69 -2.36 -6.97
C ILE A 71 -11.42 -3.58 -7.84
N ALA A 72 -11.88 -3.50 -9.08
CA ALA A 72 -11.56 -4.50 -10.10
C ALA A 72 -10.56 -3.93 -11.10
N SER A 73 -9.54 -4.72 -11.42
CA SER A 73 -8.49 -4.36 -12.39
C SER A 73 -7.90 -5.61 -13.05
N THR A 74 -7.13 -5.40 -14.11
CA THR A 74 -6.33 -6.48 -14.72
C THR A 74 -4.94 -6.62 -14.09
N GLY A 75 -4.58 -5.78 -13.12
CA GLY A 75 -3.23 -5.75 -12.55
C GLY A 75 -2.15 -5.26 -13.51
N ILE A 76 -2.52 -4.63 -14.62
CA ILE A 76 -1.59 -4.03 -15.59
C ILE A 76 -1.77 -2.52 -15.56
N PRO A 77 -0.75 -1.74 -15.16
CA PRO A 77 -0.82 -0.29 -15.15
C PRO A 77 -0.70 0.30 -16.56
N SER A 78 -1.09 1.57 -16.70
CA SER A 78 -0.92 2.31 -17.96
C SER A 78 0.50 2.83 -18.20
N HIS A 79 1.34 2.90 -17.15
CA HIS A 79 2.75 3.24 -17.30
C HIS A 79 3.56 2.03 -17.77
N ASN A 80 4.78 2.27 -18.25
CA ASN A 80 5.69 1.17 -18.59
C ASN A 80 6.11 0.41 -17.33
N MET A 81 6.62 -0.80 -17.49
CA MET A 81 6.94 -1.72 -16.40
C MET A 81 8.32 -2.32 -16.57
N MET A 82 8.84 -2.96 -15.54
CA MET A 82 9.99 -3.86 -15.52
C MET A 82 11.36 -3.23 -15.77
N ILE A 83 11.46 -2.11 -16.49
CA ILE A 83 12.75 -1.46 -16.82
C ILE A 83 13.43 -0.95 -15.55
N GLY A 84 14.71 -1.28 -15.37
CA GLY A 84 15.54 -0.90 -14.22
C GLY A 84 15.77 -2.01 -13.21
N ILE A 85 15.03 -3.13 -13.29
CA ILE A 85 15.25 -4.30 -12.41
C ILE A 85 16.63 -4.91 -12.72
N THR A 86 17.43 -5.08 -11.66
CA THR A 86 18.78 -5.68 -11.73
C THR A 86 18.91 -6.98 -10.94
N ASN A 87 17.89 -7.31 -10.15
CA ASN A 87 17.75 -8.56 -9.43
C ASN A 87 16.42 -9.23 -9.83
N TRP A 88 16.42 -9.88 -10.99
CA TRP A 88 15.22 -10.36 -11.64
C TRP A 88 14.94 -11.83 -11.36
N GLN A 89 13.72 -12.14 -10.96
CA GLN A 89 13.24 -13.50 -10.66
C GLN A 89 12.65 -14.22 -11.89
N GLN A 90 12.80 -13.65 -13.10
CA GLN A 90 12.28 -14.15 -14.38
C GLN A 90 10.73 -14.18 -14.50
N GLN A 91 10.01 -13.51 -13.59
CA GLN A 91 8.60 -13.22 -13.76
C GLN A 91 8.40 -12.06 -14.74
N VAL A 92 7.23 -12.05 -15.40
CA VAL A 92 6.83 -10.99 -16.34
C VAL A 92 5.35 -10.65 -16.12
N PRO A 93 4.91 -9.40 -16.32
CA PRO A 93 3.54 -9.02 -16.03
C PRO A 93 2.55 -9.67 -16.98
N ILE A 94 1.57 -10.37 -16.43
CA ILE A 94 0.39 -10.86 -17.17
C ILE A 94 -0.88 -10.32 -16.49
N THR A 95 -1.95 -10.25 -17.28
CA THR A 95 -3.26 -9.84 -16.74
C THR A 95 -3.69 -10.79 -15.62
N GLN A 96 -4.25 -10.22 -14.55
CA GLN A 96 -4.81 -10.94 -13.42
C GLN A 96 -6.33 -10.76 -13.37
N PRO A 97 -7.10 -11.76 -12.95
CA PRO A 97 -8.55 -11.67 -12.89
C PRO A 97 -9.00 -11.07 -11.55
N TYR A 98 -8.59 -9.83 -11.25
CA TYR A 98 -9.03 -9.11 -10.05
C TYR A 98 -10.42 -8.50 -10.30
N SER A 99 -11.44 -9.35 -10.29
CA SER A 99 -12.83 -8.93 -10.56
C SER A 99 -13.85 -9.85 -9.91
N GLY A 100 -15.07 -9.38 -9.77
CA GLY A 100 -16.16 -10.13 -9.12
C GLY A 100 -15.79 -10.46 -7.68
N THR A 101 -15.90 -11.73 -7.29
CA THR A 101 -15.53 -12.22 -5.95
C THR A 101 -14.02 -12.16 -5.67
N ASN A 102 -13.20 -11.91 -6.68
CA ASN A 102 -11.75 -11.73 -6.58
C ASN A 102 -11.33 -10.25 -6.75
N SER A 103 -12.20 -9.29 -6.47
CA SER A 103 -11.86 -7.87 -6.43
C SER A 103 -11.07 -7.52 -5.16
N TRP A 104 -10.27 -6.46 -5.23
CA TRP A 104 -9.64 -5.87 -4.05
C TRP A 104 -10.70 -5.24 -3.17
N SER A 105 -10.57 -5.37 -1.84
CA SER A 105 -11.57 -4.94 -0.88
C SER A 105 -10.95 -3.98 0.15
N ILE A 106 -11.51 -2.77 0.26
CA ILE A 106 -11.09 -1.77 1.25
C ILE A 106 -12.28 -1.53 2.20
N PRO A 107 -12.11 -1.70 3.52
CA PRO A 107 -13.20 -1.48 4.46
C PRO A 107 -13.61 0.01 4.49
N LEU A 108 -14.91 0.26 4.43
CA LEU A 108 -15.50 1.62 4.52
C LEU A 108 -15.51 2.16 5.95
N GLN A 109 -15.44 1.28 6.95
CA GLN A 109 -15.45 1.64 8.37
C GLN A 109 -14.13 1.24 9.01
N PRO A 110 -13.05 2.06 8.89
CA PRO A 110 -11.82 1.79 9.59
C PRO A 110 -12.03 1.85 11.11
N ALA A 111 -11.25 1.08 11.86
CA ALA A 111 -11.23 1.13 13.32
C ALA A 111 -9.78 0.98 13.78
N TYR A 112 -9.37 1.74 14.79
CA TYR A 112 -8.00 1.65 15.30
C TYR A 112 -7.71 0.28 15.92
N ALA A 113 -6.57 -0.29 15.58
CA ALA A 113 -6.03 -1.46 16.27
C ALA A 113 -5.51 -1.05 17.66
N THR A 114 -5.68 -1.90 18.65
CA THR A 114 -5.07 -1.70 19.97
C THR A 114 -3.55 -1.68 19.87
N THR A 115 -3.00 -2.54 19.00
CA THR A 115 -1.59 -2.58 18.63
C THR A 115 -1.49 -2.61 17.10
N PRO A 116 -0.90 -1.59 16.45
CA PRO A 116 -0.68 -1.59 15.02
C PRO A 116 0.13 -2.80 14.56
N LEU A 117 -0.25 -3.39 13.42
CA LEU A 117 0.40 -4.57 12.87
C LEU A 117 1.64 -4.18 12.04
N SER A 118 2.82 -4.39 12.60
CA SER A 118 4.09 -4.00 11.97
C SER A 118 4.40 -4.81 10.71
N THR A 119 4.75 -4.11 9.62
CA THR A 119 5.20 -4.73 8.36
C THR A 119 6.63 -5.27 8.42
N LYS A 120 7.40 -4.95 9.47
CA LYS A 120 8.75 -5.52 9.66
C LYS A 120 8.75 -7.01 9.97
N THR A 121 7.66 -7.51 10.56
CA THR A 121 7.54 -8.89 11.02
C THR A 121 6.27 -9.59 10.53
N ASN A 122 5.47 -8.89 9.74
CA ASN A 122 4.18 -9.38 9.22
C ASN A 122 3.97 -8.91 7.79
N LEU A 123 2.98 -9.48 7.12
CA LEU A 123 2.46 -9.02 5.82
C LEU A 123 3.52 -9.02 4.70
N MET A 124 4.50 -9.90 4.74
CA MET A 124 5.52 -10.05 3.68
C MET A 124 4.96 -10.78 2.45
N LYS A 125 3.65 -10.99 2.41
CA LYS A 125 2.91 -11.56 1.30
C LYS A 125 1.54 -10.91 1.20
N GLY A 126 1.07 -10.68 -0.03
CA GLY A 126 -0.21 -9.98 -0.28
C GLY A 126 -0.13 -8.47 -0.11
N ALA A 127 -1.22 -7.80 -0.48
CA ALA A 127 -1.28 -6.35 -0.47
C ALA A 127 -1.41 -5.77 0.93
N VAL A 128 -0.75 -4.64 1.16
CA VAL A 128 -0.95 -3.76 2.33
C VAL A 128 -1.77 -2.51 1.97
N ALA A 129 -1.83 -2.18 0.67
CA ALA A 129 -2.66 -1.10 0.13
C ALA A 129 -2.99 -1.38 -1.34
N ILE A 130 -3.99 -0.68 -1.89
CA ILE A 130 -4.34 -0.72 -3.30
C ILE A 130 -4.19 0.69 -3.87
N ALA A 131 -3.32 0.83 -4.86
CA ALA A 131 -3.10 2.09 -5.57
C ALA A 131 -4.32 2.47 -6.43
N VAL A 132 -4.53 3.76 -6.65
CA VAL A 132 -5.72 4.26 -7.38
C VAL A 132 -5.75 3.86 -8.86
N ASN A 133 -4.64 3.37 -9.41
CA ASN A 133 -4.59 2.75 -10.73
C ASN A 133 -4.92 1.23 -10.71
N GLY A 134 -5.39 0.70 -9.57
CA GLY A 134 -5.79 -0.70 -9.41
C GLY A 134 -4.65 -1.69 -9.23
N ILE A 135 -3.42 -1.22 -9.03
CA ILE A 135 -2.25 -2.06 -8.76
C ILE A 135 -2.07 -2.23 -7.26
N PRO A 136 -1.92 -3.46 -6.74
CA PRO A 136 -1.68 -3.66 -5.32
C PRO A 136 -0.30 -3.16 -4.91
N ILE A 137 -0.20 -2.67 -3.68
CA ILE A 137 1.05 -2.30 -3.02
C ILE A 137 1.32 -3.34 -1.96
N PHE A 138 2.46 -4.01 -2.06
CA PHE A 138 2.93 -4.99 -1.09
C PHE A 138 3.84 -4.34 -0.04
N ASN A 139 4.21 -5.09 0.96
CA ASN A 139 5.20 -4.70 1.96
C ASN A 139 6.51 -4.27 1.28
N ALA A 140 7.18 -3.23 1.78
CA ALA A 140 8.52 -2.83 1.32
C ALA A 140 9.53 -3.97 1.33
N LEU A 141 9.37 -4.92 2.28
CA LEU A 141 10.17 -6.13 2.36
C LEU A 141 9.55 -7.25 1.52
N ASN A 142 10.41 -7.99 0.82
CA ASN A 142 10.02 -9.24 0.18
C ASN A 142 9.85 -10.37 1.22
N ASN A 143 9.47 -11.56 0.79
CA ASN A 143 9.26 -12.70 1.68
C ASN A 143 10.54 -13.26 2.33
N ARG A 144 11.71 -12.75 1.97
CA ARG A 144 13.00 -13.03 2.60
C ARG A 144 13.38 -11.98 3.66
N GLY A 145 12.51 -10.95 3.85
CA GLY A 145 12.77 -9.84 4.77
C GLY A 145 13.77 -8.80 4.24
N GLU A 146 14.03 -8.79 2.93
CA GLU A 146 14.92 -7.85 2.27
C GLU A 146 14.12 -6.68 1.68
N ASP A 147 14.68 -5.47 1.76
CA ASP A 147 14.11 -4.29 1.11
C ASP A 147 14.20 -4.42 -0.41
N SER A 148 13.07 -4.69 -1.07
CA SER A 148 12.99 -4.96 -2.51
C SER A 148 13.56 -3.84 -3.38
N TYR A 149 13.41 -2.59 -2.93
CA TYR A 149 13.99 -1.43 -3.64
C TYR A 149 15.52 -1.45 -3.57
N LYS A 150 16.07 -1.64 -2.37
CA LYS A 150 17.54 -1.57 -2.15
C LYS A 150 18.29 -2.70 -2.83
N ILE A 151 17.67 -3.87 -2.96
CA ILE A 151 18.32 -5.03 -3.61
C ILE A 151 18.13 -5.09 -5.12
N GLY A 152 17.46 -4.08 -5.73
CA GLY A 152 17.31 -3.96 -7.17
C GLY A 152 16.22 -4.84 -7.78
N GLU A 153 15.24 -5.27 -7.00
CA GLU A 153 14.09 -6.04 -7.52
C GLU A 153 13.03 -5.16 -8.19
N LEU A 154 13.06 -3.83 -8.00
CA LEU A 154 12.02 -2.94 -8.49
C LEU A 154 12.42 -2.19 -9.76
N ASP A 155 11.42 -1.93 -10.57
CA ASP A 155 11.53 -1.09 -11.76
C ASP A 155 11.51 0.41 -11.43
N ASN A 156 11.54 1.25 -12.46
CA ASN A 156 11.56 2.71 -12.31
C ASN A 156 10.27 3.30 -11.68
N TRP A 157 9.21 2.50 -11.53
CA TRP A 157 7.94 2.91 -10.92
C TRP A 157 7.71 2.30 -9.54
N GLY A 158 8.69 1.54 -9.03
CA GLY A 158 8.64 0.95 -7.70
C GLY A 158 7.91 -0.38 -7.62
N GLY A 159 7.78 -1.08 -8.74
CA GLY A 159 7.10 -2.36 -8.84
C GLY A 159 7.92 -3.46 -9.50
N HIS A 160 7.42 -4.67 -9.42
CA HIS A 160 7.91 -5.85 -10.13
C HIS A 160 6.80 -6.93 -10.20
N CYS A 161 7.14 -8.10 -10.72
CA CYS A 161 6.22 -9.23 -10.75
C CYS A 161 6.54 -10.26 -9.67
N GLY A 162 5.51 -10.69 -8.95
CA GLY A 162 5.58 -11.82 -8.03
C GLY A 162 5.52 -13.17 -8.74
N LYS A 163 5.51 -14.24 -7.94
CA LYS A 163 5.52 -15.63 -8.43
C LYS A 163 4.31 -16.02 -9.29
N GLY A 164 3.25 -15.22 -9.24
CA GLY A 164 2.07 -15.38 -10.09
C GLY A 164 2.13 -14.60 -11.40
N ASP A 165 3.28 -14.04 -11.76
CA ASP A 165 3.42 -13.09 -12.86
C ASP A 165 2.51 -11.85 -12.65
N ASP A 166 2.25 -11.52 -11.40
CA ASP A 166 1.40 -10.45 -10.91
C ASP A 166 2.23 -9.20 -10.61
N TYR A 167 2.01 -8.14 -11.38
CA TYR A 167 2.69 -6.87 -11.14
C TYR A 167 2.15 -6.19 -9.89
N HIS A 168 3.03 -5.72 -9.01
CA HIS A 168 2.70 -4.99 -7.79
C HIS A 168 3.84 -4.04 -7.40
N TYR A 169 3.50 -3.02 -6.61
CA TYR A 169 4.48 -2.10 -6.04
C TYR A 169 5.01 -2.63 -4.70
N HIS A 170 6.25 -2.28 -4.38
CA HIS A 170 6.85 -2.37 -3.05
C HIS A 170 7.30 -1.00 -2.53
N ALA A 171 7.42 -0.02 -3.42
CA ALA A 171 7.68 1.38 -3.11
C ALA A 171 6.44 2.24 -3.40
N ALA A 172 6.43 3.47 -2.91
CA ALA A 172 5.31 4.37 -3.14
C ALA A 172 5.21 4.76 -4.62
N PRO A 173 4.04 4.57 -5.25
CA PRO A 173 3.83 4.96 -6.65
C PRO A 173 3.62 6.48 -6.77
N MET A 174 4.67 7.27 -6.49
CA MET A 174 4.62 8.72 -6.38
C MET A 174 4.20 9.44 -7.67
N HIS A 175 4.40 8.80 -8.82
CA HIS A 175 3.93 9.30 -10.11
C HIS A 175 2.40 9.47 -10.17
N LEU A 176 1.64 8.74 -9.34
CA LEU A 176 0.18 8.87 -9.27
C LEU A 176 -0.25 10.21 -8.67
N SER A 177 0.56 10.85 -7.84
CA SER A 177 0.28 12.19 -7.31
C SER A 177 0.16 13.24 -8.41
N THR A 178 0.92 13.11 -9.50
CA THR A 178 0.86 14.03 -10.64
C THR A 178 -0.51 13.96 -11.35
N LEU A 179 -1.09 12.76 -11.43
CA LEU A 179 -2.39 12.55 -12.08
C LEU A 179 -3.57 12.81 -11.13
N ASN A 180 -3.38 12.52 -9.85
CA ASN A 180 -4.46 12.54 -8.86
C ASN A 180 -4.52 13.83 -8.01
N GLY A 181 -3.49 14.68 -8.10
CA GLY A 181 -3.40 15.95 -7.36
C GLY A 181 -3.36 15.73 -5.85
N LEU A 182 -4.27 16.38 -5.13
CA LEU A 182 -4.38 16.28 -3.66
C LEU A 182 -5.25 15.11 -3.19
N LYS A 183 -5.77 14.28 -4.08
CA LYS A 183 -6.51 13.07 -3.72
C LYS A 183 -5.56 11.96 -3.28
N PRO A 184 -6.07 10.93 -2.57
CA PRO A 184 -5.27 9.75 -2.25
C PRO A 184 -4.63 9.11 -3.49
N ILE A 185 -3.42 8.59 -3.34
CA ILE A 185 -2.73 7.77 -4.35
C ILE A 185 -3.00 6.27 -4.15
N ALA A 186 -3.48 5.90 -2.95
CA ALA A 186 -3.85 4.53 -2.60
C ALA A 186 -4.82 4.53 -1.40
N PHE A 187 -5.37 3.35 -1.11
CA PHE A 187 -6.05 3.06 0.16
C PHE A 187 -5.42 1.81 0.79
N ALA A 188 -5.07 1.91 2.07
CA ALA A 188 -4.55 0.79 2.83
C ALA A 188 -5.66 -0.24 3.09
N VAL A 189 -5.28 -1.51 3.26
CA VAL A 189 -6.23 -2.61 3.48
C VAL A 189 -6.97 -2.52 4.83
N ASP A 190 -6.57 -1.60 5.70
CA ASP A 190 -7.26 -1.26 6.94
C ASP A 190 -8.29 -0.10 6.78
N GLY A 191 -8.44 0.43 5.57
CA GLY A 191 -9.44 1.44 5.20
C GLY A 191 -8.94 2.89 5.20
N PHE A 192 -7.74 3.17 5.68
CA PHE A 192 -7.21 4.53 5.68
C PHE A 192 -6.64 4.93 4.32
N PRO A 193 -6.83 6.20 3.88
CA PRO A 193 -6.24 6.71 2.64
C PRO A 193 -4.73 6.88 2.77
N VAL A 194 -4.05 6.77 1.63
CA VAL A 194 -2.62 7.06 1.47
C VAL A 194 -2.46 8.25 0.52
N TYR A 195 -1.82 9.30 0.97
CA TYR A 195 -1.52 10.48 0.16
C TYR A 195 -0.07 10.47 -0.33
N GLY A 196 0.28 11.38 -1.23
CA GLY A 196 1.68 11.66 -1.61
C GLY A 196 2.39 12.56 -0.60
N LEU A 197 3.29 13.42 -1.07
CA LEU A 197 4.08 14.33 -0.20
C LEU A 197 3.30 15.58 0.27
N LYS A 198 2.03 15.70 -0.06
CA LYS A 198 1.17 16.81 0.33
C LYS A 198 0.02 16.31 1.18
N GLU A 199 -0.36 17.15 2.13
CA GLU A 199 -1.59 17.00 2.88
C GLU A 199 -2.82 17.14 1.96
N PRO A 200 -4.00 16.61 2.36
CA PRO A 200 -5.24 16.76 1.59
C PRO A 200 -5.63 18.21 1.28
N ASP A 201 -5.21 19.17 2.09
CA ASP A 201 -5.44 20.61 1.90
C ASP A 201 -4.35 21.31 1.07
N GLY A 202 -3.33 20.57 0.62
CA GLY A 202 -2.20 21.07 -0.16
C GLY A 202 -1.02 21.58 0.67
N ALA A 203 -1.12 21.58 1.99
CA ALA A 203 0.00 21.90 2.88
C ALA A 203 1.15 20.91 2.71
N SER A 204 2.30 21.24 3.25
CA SER A 204 3.42 20.30 3.32
C SER A 204 3.14 19.22 4.34
N MET A 205 3.47 17.97 4.01
CA MET A 205 3.40 16.83 4.91
C MET A 205 4.15 17.12 6.21
N ILE A 206 3.53 16.81 7.36
CA ILE A 206 4.16 16.88 8.68
C ILE A 206 4.80 15.54 9.06
N ALA A 207 5.46 15.49 10.23
CA ALA A 207 6.16 14.28 10.70
C ALA A 207 5.22 13.07 10.78
N LEU A 208 5.71 11.93 10.30
CA LEU A 208 4.98 10.67 10.30
C LEU A 208 5.28 9.86 11.56
N ASP A 209 4.29 9.10 12.03
CA ASP A 209 4.45 8.13 13.11
C ASP A 209 5.10 6.81 12.60
N THR A 210 5.25 5.83 13.48
CA THR A 210 5.85 4.53 13.13
C THR A 210 5.02 3.71 12.14
N CYS A 211 3.74 4.05 11.96
CA CYS A 211 2.88 3.44 10.94
C CYS A 211 3.09 4.05 9.56
N HIS A 212 3.84 5.15 9.45
CA HIS A 212 4.06 5.95 8.26
C HIS A 212 2.86 6.84 7.89
N GLY A 213 2.18 7.34 8.91
CA GLY A 213 1.02 8.22 8.80
C GLY A 213 0.91 9.18 9.97
N HIS A 214 -0.17 9.90 10.03
CA HIS A 214 -0.50 10.81 11.14
C HIS A 214 -1.98 11.22 11.10
N ASN A 215 -2.46 11.88 12.16
CA ASN A 215 -3.75 12.54 12.13
C ASN A 215 -3.62 13.89 11.41
N GLY A 216 -4.45 14.13 10.42
CA GLY A 216 -4.56 15.42 9.76
C GLY A 216 -5.19 16.49 10.66
N ILE A 217 -5.28 17.72 10.15
CA ILE A 217 -5.83 18.88 10.88
C ILE A 217 -7.28 18.65 11.35
N ASN A 218 -8.04 17.82 10.67
CA ASN A 218 -9.41 17.43 11.02
C ASN A 218 -9.48 16.22 11.96
N GLY A 219 -8.33 15.71 12.44
CA GLY A 219 -8.23 14.53 13.30
C GLY A 219 -8.36 13.19 12.57
N ALA A 220 -8.59 13.16 11.27
CA ALA A 220 -8.66 11.93 10.49
C ALA A 220 -7.25 11.38 10.20
N TYR A 221 -7.04 10.10 10.51
CA TYR A 221 -5.77 9.44 10.23
C TYR A 221 -5.60 9.14 8.75
N HIS A 222 -4.40 9.31 8.23
CA HIS A 222 -3.99 8.90 6.89
C HIS A 222 -2.50 8.57 6.84
N TYR A 223 -2.13 7.80 5.82
CA TYR A 223 -0.75 7.47 5.50
C TYR A 223 -0.20 8.39 4.40
N HIS A 224 1.12 8.38 4.26
CA HIS A 224 1.80 9.03 3.15
C HIS A 224 2.72 8.08 2.40
N GLY A 225 2.79 8.21 1.08
CA GLY A 225 3.86 7.66 0.27
C GLY A 225 5.08 8.57 0.31
N THR A 226 6.26 8.00 0.52
CA THR A 226 7.55 8.72 0.52
C THR A 226 8.62 7.94 -0.24
N THR A 227 9.78 8.58 -0.44
CA THR A 227 10.98 7.95 -1.03
C THR A 227 11.81 7.17 -0.02
N ASP A 228 11.52 7.33 1.27
CA ASP A 228 12.24 6.68 2.34
C ASP A 228 11.49 5.47 2.86
N TYR A 229 12.25 4.42 3.28
CA TYR A 229 11.67 3.24 3.93
C TYR A 229 10.79 3.63 5.13
N PRO A 230 9.62 3.07 5.29
CA PRO A 230 8.99 1.91 4.63
C PRO A 230 8.19 2.26 3.36
N TYR A 231 8.39 3.36 2.74
CA TYR A 231 7.83 3.91 1.52
C TYR A 231 6.32 4.21 1.60
N VAL A 232 5.50 3.30 2.13
CA VAL A 232 4.03 3.46 2.21
C VAL A 232 3.49 3.10 3.60
N ILE A 233 3.66 1.86 4.05
CA ILE A 233 3.08 1.35 5.30
C ILE A 233 4.18 0.78 6.20
N GLY A 234 4.38 1.38 7.37
CA GLY A 234 5.29 0.85 8.40
C GLY A 234 4.60 -0.12 9.36
N ALA A 235 3.31 0.14 9.62
CA ALA A 235 2.41 -0.76 10.33
C ALA A 235 0.96 -0.40 9.94
N LEU A 236 0.05 -1.36 9.93
CA LEU A 236 -1.37 -1.08 9.77
C LEU A 236 -1.91 -0.49 11.08
N LYS A 237 -2.35 0.77 11.02
CA LYS A 237 -2.93 1.52 12.14
C LYS A 237 -4.31 1.01 12.53
N GLY A 238 -5.04 0.55 11.52
CA GLY A 238 -6.38 0.01 11.66
C GLY A 238 -6.40 -1.47 11.96
N LYS A 239 -7.54 -1.93 12.47
CA LYS A 239 -7.84 -3.36 12.65
C LYS A 239 -7.99 -4.01 11.30
N VAL A 240 -7.39 -5.19 11.16
CA VAL A 240 -7.56 -6.07 10.01
C VAL A 240 -7.86 -7.49 10.46
N THR A 241 -8.48 -8.26 9.60
CA THR A 241 -8.64 -9.71 9.79
C THR A 241 -7.53 -10.40 9.03
N LEU A 242 -6.80 -11.28 9.71
CA LEU A 242 -5.76 -12.10 9.09
C LEU A 242 -6.35 -13.43 8.65
N ASP A 243 -5.88 -13.95 7.52
CA ASP A 243 -6.21 -15.30 7.07
C ASP A 243 -5.64 -16.32 8.08
N PRO A 244 -6.50 -17.12 8.73
CA PRO A 244 -6.09 -18.10 9.73
C PRO A 244 -5.21 -19.23 9.17
N ASN A 245 -5.15 -19.39 7.85
CA ASN A 245 -4.32 -20.37 7.16
C ASN A 245 -2.90 -19.83 6.87
N THR A 246 -2.62 -18.60 7.27
CA THR A 246 -1.33 -17.94 7.07
C THR A 246 -0.68 -17.59 8.41
N THR A 247 0.64 -17.51 8.44
CA THR A 247 1.41 -17.18 9.65
C THR A 247 2.46 -16.11 9.36
N ALA A 248 2.83 -15.33 10.38
CA ALA A 248 3.94 -14.38 10.26
C ALA A 248 5.25 -15.11 9.87
N PRO A 249 6.09 -14.48 9.04
CA PRO A 249 5.97 -13.13 8.51
C PRO A 249 5.11 -13.01 7.24
N GLU A 250 4.62 -14.12 6.66
CA GLU A 250 3.86 -14.15 5.41
C GLU A 250 2.33 -14.18 5.63
N ASN A 251 1.84 -13.79 6.81
CA ASN A 251 0.42 -13.66 7.08
C ASN A 251 -0.24 -12.61 6.16
N GLN A 252 -1.50 -12.83 5.80
CA GLN A 252 -2.23 -12.01 4.84
C GLN A 252 -3.50 -11.46 5.45
N VAL A 253 -3.88 -10.25 5.02
CA VAL A 253 -5.16 -9.63 5.35
C VAL A 253 -6.25 -10.22 4.45
N ILE A 254 -7.42 -10.47 5.00
CA ILE A 254 -8.63 -10.88 4.27
C ILE A 254 -9.81 -9.94 4.61
N PRO A 255 -10.75 -9.70 3.66
CA PRO A 255 -10.74 -10.19 2.27
C PRO A 255 -9.71 -9.46 1.41
N GLN A 256 -9.15 -10.19 0.44
CA GLN A 256 -8.25 -9.65 -0.60
C GLN A 256 -8.49 -10.37 -1.92
N ALA A 257 -8.05 -9.75 -3.03
CA ALA A 257 -7.86 -10.47 -4.28
C ALA A 257 -6.59 -11.33 -4.23
N PHE A 258 -6.59 -12.39 -5.02
CA PHE A 258 -5.45 -13.28 -5.17
C PHE A 258 -5.04 -13.37 -6.63
N SER A 259 -3.72 -13.36 -6.88
CA SER A 259 -3.18 -13.65 -8.20
C SER A 259 -3.49 -15.10 -8.62
N LYS A 260 -3.68 -15.30 -9.91
CA LYS A 260 -3.87 -16.66 -10.49
C LYS A 260 -2.71 -16.96 -11.43
N PRO A 261 -1.70 -17.69 -10.95
CA PRO A 261 -0.56 -18.09 -11.78
C PRO A 261 -1.00 -18.85 -13.02
N VAL A 262 -0.33 -18.61 -14.15
CA VAL A 262 -0.52 -19.35 -15.40
C VAL A 262 0.55 -20.42 -15.55
N ARG A 263 1.75 -20.14 -15.05
CA ARG A 263 2.92 -21.01 -15.14
C ARG A 263 3.56 -21.20 -13.76
N PRO A 264 4.42 -22.22 -13.60
CA PRO A 264 5.22 -22.38 -12.39
C PRO A 264 6.09 -21.13 -12.14
N ALA A 265 6.31 -20.85 -10.85
CA ALA A 265 7.24 -19.81 -10.44
C ALA A 265 8.65 -20.08 -10.99
N THR A 266 9.32 -19.03 -11.41
CA THR A 266 10.68 -19.07 -11.96
C THR A 266 11.71 -18.75 -10.88
N THR A 267 12.99 -18.91 -11.22
CA THR A 267 14.14 -18.69 -10.31
C THR A 267 14.90 -17.44 -10.74
N PRO A 268 15.70 -16.84 -9.82
CA PRO A 268 16.54 -15.69 -10.17
C PRO A 268 17.48 -15.96 -11.35
N LEU A 269 17.60 -15.00 -12.25
CA LEU A 269 18.62 -14.98 -13.30
C LEU A 269 19.72 -14.01 -12.90
N ASN A 270 20.69 -14.50 -12.16
CA ASN A 270 21.77 -13.69 -11.61
C ASN A 270 22.54 -12.93 -12.68
N GLY A 271 22.74 -11.63 -12.44
CA GLY A 271 23.46 -10.72 -13.34
C GLY A 271 22.65 -10.25 -14.53
N ALA A 272 21.36 -10.58 -14.61
CA ALA A 272 20.46 -10.03 -15.62
C ALA A 272 19.89 -8.67 -15.16
N ALA A 273 19.94 -7.68 -16.05
CA ALA A 273 19.29 -6.39 -15.88
C ALA A 273 18.28 -6.15 -17.00
N ILE A 274 17.04 -5.78 -16.64
CA ILE A 274 15.99 -5.51 -17.63
C ILE A 274 16.22 -4.12 -18.22
N THR A 275 16.35 -4.06 -19.54
CA THR A 275 16.68 -2.82 -20.27
C THR A 275 15.55 -2.30 -21.12
N ASP A 276 14.58 -3.15 -21.49
CA ASP A 276 13.44 -2.74 -22.29
C ASP A 276 12.22 -3.64 -22.04
N PHE A 277 11.03 -3.05 -22.17
CA PHE A 277 9.76 -3.75 -22.03
C PHE A 277 8.71 -3.06 -22.90
N VAL A 278 8.27 -3.72 -23.96
CA VAL A 278 7.38 -3.13 -24.98
C VAL A 278 6.21 -4.05 -25.30
N ALA A 279 5.06 -3.46 -25.55
CA ALA A 279 3.90 -4.20 -26.04
C ALA A 279 4.14 -4.74 -27.46
N VAL A 280 3.66 -5.96 -27.71
CA VAL A 280 3.71 -6.61 -29.04
C VAL A 280 2.29 -7.05 -29.40
N GLY A 281 1.68 -6.36 -30.33
CA GLY A 281 0.26 -6.53 -30.62
C GLY A 281 -0.62 -6.08 -29.47
N THR A 282 -1.85 -6.60 -29.43
CA THR A 282 -2.84 -6.26 -28.38
C THR A 282 -2.71 -7.11 -27.12
N ASN A 283 -2.17 -8.32 -27.24
CA ASN A 283 -2.15 -9.34 -26.19
C ASN A 283 -0.75 -9.95 -26.04
N GLY A 284 0.28 -9.11 -25.92
CA GLY A 284 1.63 -9.63 -25.76
C GLY A 284 2.65 -8.55 -25.43
N TYR A 285 3.81 -9.00 -25.00
CA TYR A 285 4.95 -8.17 -24.64
C TYR A 285 6.26 -8.81 -25.06
N LEU A 286 7.27 -7.97 -25.23
CA LEU A 286 8.68 -8.35 -25.38
C LEU A 286 9.47 -7.66 -24.26
N LEU A 287 10.07 -8.46 -23.38
CA LEU A 287 11.03 -8.03 -22.38
C LEU A 287 12.44 -8.30 -22.92
N THR A 288 13.30 -7.28 -22.85
CA THR A 288 14.74 -7.41 -23.15
C THR A 288 15.54 -7.29 -21.88
N TYR A 289 16.45 -8.22 -21.64
CA TYR A 289 17.41 -8.13 -20.57
C TYR A 289 18.84 -8.25 -21.06
N LYS A 290 19.78 -7.67 -20.33
CA LYS A 290 21.23 -7.83 -20.54
C LYS A 290 21.83 -8.73 -19.47
N ARG A 291 22.76 -9.60 -19.87
CA ARG A 291 23.66 -10.29 -18.99
C ARG A 291 25.08 -10.13 -19.51
N GLY A 292 25.88 -9.33 -18.80
CA GLY A 292 27.13 -8.80 -19.36
C GLY A 292 26.86 -7.89 -20.57
N THR A 293 27.46 -8.19 -21.70
CA THR A 293 27.30 -7.42 -22.95
C THR A 293 26.23 -7.99 -23.90
N LYS A 294 25.63 -9.14 -23.57
CA LYS A 294 24.69 -9.85 -24.43
C LYS A 294 23.25 -9.65 -24.00
N ASN A 295 22.35 -9.60 -24.97
CA ASN A 295 20.91 -9.54 -24.73
C ASN A 295 20.29 -10.94 -24.70
N GLY A 296 19.27 -11.07 -23.87
CA GLY A 296 18.30 -12.15 -23.91
C GLY A 296 16.90 -11.57 -23.91
N TYR A 297 15.89 -12.40 -24.21
CA TYR A 297 14.53 -11.92 -24.45
C TYR A 297 13.50 -12.86 -23.82
N VAL A 298 12.38 -12.29 -23.36
CA VAL A 298 11.16 -13.01 -23.07
C VAL A 298 10.06 -12.38 -23.91
N LYS A 299 9.63 -13.09 -24.96
CA LYS A 299 8.45 -12.71 -25.74
C LYS A 299 7.28 -13.57 -25.30
N TYR A 300 6.16 -12.97 -24.97
CA TYR A 300 4.98 -13.72 -24.56
C TYR A 300 3.69 -13.06 -25.05
N SER A 301 2.68 -13.88 -25.23
CA SER A 301 1.36 -13.45 -25.68
C SER A 301 0.29 -14.41 -25.20
N TRP A 302 -0.97 -13.99 -25.26
CA TRP A 302 -2.12 -14.83 -24.97
C TRP A 302 -3.23 -14.62 -26.01
N ASP A 303 -4.02 -15.67 -26.21
CA ASP A 303 -5.15 -15.64 -27.13
C ASP A 303 -6.50 -15.45 -26.42
N ALA A 304 -7.58 -15.40 -27.18
CA ALA A 304 -8.94 -15.25 -26.66
C ALA A 304 -9.41 -16.42 -25.78
N ASN A 305 -8.75 -17.57 -25.85
CA ASN A 305 -9.02 -18.75 -25.03
C ASN A 305 -8.17 -18.80 -23.77
N ASN A 306 -7.44 -17.72 -23.44
CA ASN A 306 -6.49 -17.65 -22.32
C ASN A 306 -5.35 -18.68 -22.39
N LYS A 307 -4.94 -19.06 -23.61
CA LYS A 307 -3.73 -19.83 -23.84
C LYS A 307 -2.55 -18.88 -23.95
N TYR A 308 -1.59 -19.02 -23.06
CA TYR A 308 -0.38 -18.21 -22.96
C TYR A 308 0.78 -18.91 -23.64
N THR A 309 1.54 -18.21 -24.47
CA THR A 309 2.77 -18.70 -25.11
C THR A 309 3.93 -17.84 -24.67
N PHE A 310 4.98 -18.46 -24.13
CA PHE A 310 6.22 -17.80 -23.73
C PHE A 310 7.37 -18.33 -24.55
N ILE A 311 8.12 -17.43 -25.19
CA ILE A 311 9.36 -17.71 -25.91
C ILE A 311 10.49 -17.07 -25.12
N LEU A 312 11.33 -17.91 -24.50
CA LEU A 312 12.48 -17.47 -23.74
C LEU A 312 13.72 -17.66 -24.60
N THR A 313 14.41 -16.57 -24.92
CA THR A 313 15.67 -16.58 -25.65
C THR A 313 16.80 -16.19 -24.72
N ASP A 314 17.74 -17.07 -24.52
CA ASP A 314 18.89 -16.78 -23.64
C ASP A 314 19.94 -15.91 -24.36
N THR A 315 20.98 -15.52 -23.60
CA THR A 315 22.07 -14.68 -24.14
C THR A 315 23.02 -15.42 -25.12
N SER A 316 22.83 -16.70 -25.34
CA SER A 316 23.52 -17.45 -26.43
C SER A 316 22.71 -17.44 -27.72
N GLY A 317 21.46 -17.00 -27.70
CA GLY A 317 20.51 -17.03 -28.80
C GLY A 317 19.65 -18.29 -28.85
N SER A 318 19.81 -19.22 -27.90
CA SER A 318 18.96 -20.41 -27.79
C SER A 318 17.58 -20.05 -27.29
N SER A 319 16.53 -20.61 -27.90
CA SER A 319 15.14 -20.32 -27.54
C SER A 319 14.37 -21.56 -27.13
N VAL A 320 13.52 -21.39 -26.12
CA VAL A 320 12.57 -22.39 -25.63
C VAL A 320 11.16 -21.79 -25.67
N THR A 321 10.20 -22.54 -26.19
CA THR A 321 8.79 -22.15 -26.22
C THR A 321 7.98 -23.02 -25.27
N ASN A 322 7.23 -22.37 -24.37
CA ASN A 322 6.32 -23.02 -23.46
C ASN A 322 4.91 -22.45 -23.62
N THR A 323 3.90 -23.30 -23.47
CA THR A 323 2.49 -22.91 -23.52
C THR A 323 1.78 -23.35 -22.26
N TYR A 324 0.87 -22.49 -21.78
CA TYR A 324 0.08 -22.73 -20.58
C TYR A 324 -1.37 -22.30 -20.81
N GLN A 325 -2.29 -22.92 -20.10
CA GLN A 325 -3.72 -22.62 -20.16
C GLN A 325 -4.18 -22.09 -18.79
N ARG A 326 -4.90 -20.96 -18.81
CA ARG A 326 -5.59 -20.45 -17.60
C ARG A 326 -7.00 -20.95 -17.57
#